data_ed70ee88e1131f6042661b34a5984cfb
#
_entry.id   ed70ee88e1131f6042661b34a5984cfb
#
_cell.length_a   1.000
_cell.length_b   1.000
_cell.length_c   1.000
_cell.angle_alpha   90.00
_cell.angle_beta   90.00
_cell.angle_gamma   90.00
#
_symmetry.space_group_name_H-M   'P 1'
#
loop_
_entity.id
_entity.type
_entity.pdbx_description
1 polymer ?
#
loop_
_entity_poly.entity_id
_entity_poly.type
_entity_poly.pdbx_seq_one_letter_code
_entity_poly.pdbx_strand_id
1 'polypeptide(L)'
;MPVHTPGTTGTIALPDLPLPPEAAVLKPDTSIRPAPPFSMARASAADRGRALQCLTTAIYYEAATEPDAGQQAVAQVILNRARHPAFPATVCGVVFQGSEHAGCQFSFACDGAMNRGTPSKA
;
A
#
# COMPACT_ATOMS: atom_id res chain seq x y z
N MET A 1 -30.96 8.76 -6.48
CA MET A 1 -29.63 8.86 -5.92
C MET A 1 -29.34 7.62 -5.10
N PRO A 2 -28.25 6.92 -5.39
CA PRO A 2 -27.91 5.77 -4.56
C PRO A 2 -27.63 6.22 -3.13
N VAL A 3 -28.11 5.44 -2.18
CA VAL A 3 -27.88 5.72 -0.77
C VAL A 3 -26.54 5.12 -0.38
N HIS A 4 -25.66 5.96 0.15
CA HIS A 4 -24.37 5.48 0.63
C HIS A 4 -24.50 5.11 2.11
N THR A 5 -24.16 3.86 2.41
CA THR A 5 -24.11 3.40 3.80
C THR A 5 -22.76 3.75 4.40
N PRO A 6 -22.71 4.53 5.50
CA PRO A 6 -21.43 4.87 6.11
C PRO A 6 -20.61 3.63 6.48
N GLY A 7 -19.32 3.68 6.21
CA GLY A 7 -18.40 2.60 6.53
C GLY A 7 -18.36 1.46 5.52
N THR A 8 -19.15 1.55 4.44
CA THR A 8 -19.17 0.53 3.39
C THR A 8 -18.61 1.12 2.11
N THR A 9 -17.71 0.38 1.45
CA THR A 9 -17.15 0.77 0.16
C THR A 9 -17.76 -0.06 -0.96
N GLY A 10 -17.77 0.49 -2.17
CA GLY A 10 -18.26 -0.22 -3.34
C GLY A 10 -19.78 -0.30 -3.45
N THR A 11 -20.50 0.49 -2.65
CA THR A 11 -21.98 0.49 -2.64
C THR A 11 -22.59 1.53 -3.56
N ILE A 12 -21.79 2.44 -4.10
CA ILE A 12 -22.28 3.49 -5.00
C ILE A 12 -22.39 2.89 -6.41
N ALA A 13 -23.57 2.97 -6.99
CA ALA A 13 -23.76 2.54 -8.38
C ALA A 13 -23.00 3.49 -9.30
N LEU A 14 -22.19 2.94 -10.19
CA LEU A 14 -21.50 3.73 -11.19
C LEU A 14 -22.50 4.22 -12.24
N PRO A 15 -22.34 5.49 -12.71
CA PRO A 15 -23.17 5.93 -13.81
C PRO A 15 -22.92 5.07 -15.06
N ASP A 16 -23.99 4.85 -15.80
CA ASP A 16 -23.93 4.09 -17.04
C ASP A 16 -23.37 5.01 -18.15
N LEU A 17 -22.05 5.07 -18.22
CA LEU A 17 -21.37 5.91 -19.20
C LEU A 17 -21.08 5.10 -20.46
N PRO A 18 -21.43 5.62 -21.65
CA PRO A 18 -21.07 4.94 -22.89
C PRO A 18 -19.55 4.91 -23.05
N LEU A 19 -19.05 3.76 -23.46
CA LEU A 19 -17.62 3.63 -23.78
C LEU A 19 -17.32 4.39 -25.06
N PRO A 20 -16.15 5.08 -25.14
CA PRO A 20 -15.71 5.64 -26.41
C PRO A 20 -15.57 4.55 -27.47
N PRO A 21 -15.80 4.85 -28.75
CA PRO A 21 -15.64 3.83 -29.80
C PRO A 21 -14.26 3.18 -29.81
N GLU A 22 -13.22 3.93 -29.42
CA GLU A 22 -11.85 3.42 -29.34
C GLU A 22 -11.70 2.29 -28.33
N ALA A 23 -12.50 2.28 -27.29
CA ALA A 23 -12.42 1.24 -26.25
C ALA A 23 -12.82 -0.13 -26.79
N ALA A 24 -13.72 -0.19 -27.78
CA ALA A 24 -14.19 -1.43 -28.36
C ALA A 24 -13.11 -2.15 -29.19
N VAL A 25 -12.09 -1.42 -29.65
CA VAL A 25 -11.00 -1.97 -30.46
C VAL A 25 -9.70 -2.15 -29.67
N LEU A 26 -9.71 -1.82 -28.38
CA LEU A 26 -8.53 -2.04 -27.54
C LEU A 26 -8.33 -3.54 -27.35
N LYS A 27 -7.11 -3.96 -27.61
CA LYS A 27 -6.71 -5.33 -27.34
C LYS A 27 -6.10 -5.41 -25.96
N PRO A 28 -6.27 -6.54 -25.25
CA PRO A 28 -5.56 -6.73 -24.01
C PRO A 28 -4.06 -6.57 -24.22
N ASP A 29 -3.40 -5.88 -23.29
CA ASP A 29 -1.94 -5.73 -23.33
C ASP A 29 -1.32 -7.03 -22.83
N THR A 30 -0.88 -7.85 -23.77
CA THR A 30 -0.25 -9.14 -23.45
C THR A 30 1.20 -8.98 -22.96
N SER A 31 1.76 -7.77 -23.03
CA SER A 31 3.09 -7.49 -22.51
C SER A 31 3.10 -7.30 -20.98
N ILE A 32 1.93 -7.09 -20.39
CA ILE A 32 1.82 -6.94 -18.93
C ILE A 32 2.14 -8.28 -18.27
N ARG A 33 3.13 -8.27 -17.41
CA ARG A 33 3.54 -9.46 -16.65
C ARG A 33 3.34 -9.21 -15.17
N PRO A 34 2.98 -10.25 -14.39
CA PRO A 34 2.97 -10.13 -12.95
C PRO A 34 4.33 -9.64 -12.44
N ALA A 35 4.32 -8.79 -11.41
CA ALA A 35 5.56 -8.39 -10.77
C ALA A 35 6.27 -9.63 -10.21
N PRO A 36 7.61 -9.69 -10.27
CA PRO A 36 8.34 -10.80 -9.65
C PRO A 36 8.07 -10.82 -8.14
N PRO A 37 8.13 -11.98 -7.49
CA PRO A 37 7.93 -12.05 -6.05
C PRO A 37 8.98 -11.22 -5.32
N PHE A 38 8.56 -10.57 -4.24
CA PHE A 38 9.49 -9.87 -3.37
C PHE A 38 10.36 -10.90 -2.65
N SER A 39 11.67 -10.64 -2.61
CA SER A 39 12.60 -11.54 -1.94
C SER A 39 13.67 -10.75 -1.19
N MET A 40 14.00 -11.19 0.00
CA MET A 40 15.10 -10.67 0.79
C MET A 40 16.19 -11.75 1.02
N ALA A 41 16.25 -12.74 0.14
CA ALA A 41 17.19 -13.84 0.29
C ALA A 41 18.66 -13.39 0.34
N ARG A 42 18.99 -12.26 -0.33
CA ARG A 42 20.36 -11.72 -0.36
C ARG A 42 20.60 -10.62 0.68
N ALA A 43 19.56 -10.24 1.45
CA ALA A 43 19.71 -9.20 2.45
C ALA A 43 20.39 -9.77 3.70
N SER A 44 21.10 -8.90 4.42
CA SER A 44 21.65 -9.26 5.73
C SER A 44 20.51 -9.49 6.74
N ALA A 45 20.83 -10.17 7.84
CA ALA A 45 19.86 -10.36 8.91
C ALA A 45 19.38 -9.02 9.48
N ALA A 46 20.29 -8.05 9.59
CA ALA A 46 19.92 -6.70 10.08
C ALA A 46 18.96 -6.00 9.10
N ASP A 47 19.20 -6.10 7.80
CA ASP A 47 18.32 -5.48 6.81
C ASP A 47 16.95 -6.15 6.77
N ARG A 48 16.91 -7.49 6.90
CA ARG A 48 15.64 -8.20 7.00
C ARG A 48 14.85 -7.78 8.23
N GLY A 49 15.53 -7.63 9.37
CA GLY A 49 14.90 -7.19 10.60
C GLY A 49 14.31 -5.79 10.49
N ARG A 50 15.07 -4.86 9.88
CA ARG A 50 14.57 -3.50 9.64
C ARG A 50 13.38 -3.48 8.69
N ALA A 51 13.43 -4.24 7.62
CA ALA A 51 12.34 -4.32 6.67
C ALA A 51 11.06 -4.85 7.32
N LEU A 52 11.19 -5.89 8.13
CA LEU A 52 10.07 -6.46 8.86
C LEU A 52 9.49 -5.45 9.84
N GLN A 53 10.33 -4.72 10.55
CA GLN A 53 9.89 -3.71 11.51
C GLN A 53 9.15 -2.57 10.81
N CYS A 54 9.67 -2.06 9.71
CA CYS A 54 9.01 -1.00 8.95
C CYS A 54 7.68 -1.48 8.36
N LEU A 55 7.64 -2.69 7.83
CA LEU A 55 6.42 -3.26 7.28
C LEU A 55 5.35 -3.44 8.36
N THR A 56 5.74 -3.98 9.49
CA THR A 56 4.83 -4.19 10.63
C THR A 56 4.29 -2.85 11.13
N THR A 57 5.13 -1.83 11.21
CA THR A 57 4.73 -0.49 11.62
C THR A 57 3.66 0.08 10.68
N ALA A 58 3.87 -0.03 9.38
CA ALA A 58 2.91 0.46 8.39
C ALA A 58 1.57 -0.29 8.49
N ILE A 59 1.61 -1.61 8.59
CA ILE A 59 0.40 -2.42 8.73
C ILE A 59 -0.35 -2.02 10.00
N TYR A 60 0.38 -1.80 11.09
CA TYR A 60 -0.21 -1.39 12.36
C TYR A 60 -0.99 -0.07 12.22
N TYR A 61 -0.37 0.97 11.65
CA TYR A 61 -1.02 2.27 11.56
C TYR A 61 -2.11 2.32 10.48
N GLU A 62 -1.97 1.55 9.41
CA GLU A 62 -2.91 1.61 8.29
C GLU A 62 -4.05 0.60 8.39
N ALA A 63 -3.84 -0.53 9.05
CA ALA A 63 -4.76 -1.66 8.96
C ALA A 63 -4.86 -2.51 10.23
N ALA A 64 -4.53 -1.98 11.41
CA ALA A 64 -4.52 -2.79 12.64
C ALA A 64 -5.89 -3.40 12.97
N THR A 65 -6.97 -2.70 12.62
CA THR A 65 -8.34 -3.14 12.89
C THR A 65 -8.97 -3.89 11.72
N GLU A 66 -8.24 -4.01 10.62
CA GLU A 66 -8.73 -4.72 9.44
C GLU A 66 -8.51 -6.22 9.56
N PRO A 67 -9.33 -7.04 8.87
CA PRO A 67 -9.05 -8.46 8.78
C PRO A 67 -7.74 -8.73 8.04
N ASP A 68 -7.26 -9.96 8.14
CA ASP A 68 -5.97 -10.37 7.55
C ASP A 68 -5.83 -9.99 6.08
N ALA A 69 -6.91 -10.10 5.32
CA ALA A 69 -6.90 -9.73 3.90
C ALA A 69 -6.58 -8.24 3.70
N GLY A 70 -7.08 -7.36 4.57
CA GLY A 70 -6.77 -5.93 4.53
C GLY A 70 -5.33 -5.64 4.89
N GLN A 71 -4.81 -6.33 5.90
CA GLN A 71 -3.41 -6.23 6.30
C GLN A 71 -2.48 -6.71 5.19
N GLN A 72 -2.81 -7.82 4.55
CA GLN A 72 -2.06 -8.34 3.41
C GLN A 72 -2.07 -7.37 2.24
N ALA A 73 -3.18 -6.68 2.00
CA ALA A 73 -3.27 -5.69 0.93
C ALA A 73 -2.30 -4.53 1.16
N VAL A 74 -2.20 -4.03 2.38
CA VAL A 74 -1.23 -2.97 2.73
C VAL A 74 0.19 -3.47 2.50
N ALA A 75 0.50 -4.67 2.99
CA ALA A 75 1.83 -5.27 2.78
C ALA A 75 2.15 -5.40 1.29
N GLN A 76 1.18 -5.83 0.49
CA GLN A 76 1.38 -6.02 -0.95
C GLN A 76 1.70 -4.71 -1.67
N VAL A 77 1.01 -3.62 -1.32
CA VAL A 77 1.30 -2.30 -1.89
C VAL A 77 2.74 -1.90 -1.60
N ILE A 78 3.18 -2.05 -0.36
CA ILE A 78 4.53 -1.66 0.07
C ILE A 78 5.57 -2.51 -0.66
N LEU A 79 5.38 -3.82 -0.69
CA LEU A 79 6.35 -4.74 -1.32
C LEU A 79 6.41 -4.52 -2.83
N ASN A 80 5.28 -4.26 -3.47
CA ASN A 80 5.26 -3.95 -4.90
C ASN A 80 6.03 -2.66 -5.20
N ARG A 81 5.86 -1.63 -4.38
CA ARG A 81 6.60 -0.37 -4.55
C ARG A 81 8.09 -0.56 -4.34
N ALA A 82 8.49 -1.33 -3.33
CA ALA A 82 9.91 -1.58 -3.06
C ALA A 82 10.63 -2.26 -4.22
N ARG A 83 9.91 -2.97 -5.09
CA ARG A 83 10.46 -3.59 -6.30
C ARG A 83 10.38 -2.70 -7.52
N HIS A 84 9.59 -1.64 -7.48
CA HIS A 84 9.32 -0.81 -8.63
C HIS A 84 10.39 0.27 -8.75
N PRO A 85 10.97 0.48 -9.94
CA PRO A 85 12.06 1.44 -10.11
C PRO A 85 11.68 2.90 -9.84
N ALA A 86 10.39 3.22 -9.85
CA ALA A 86 9.91 4.57 -9.55
C ALA A 86 9.82 4.87 -8.05
N PHE A 87 10.05 3.89 -7.19
CA PHE A 87 9.91 4.03 -5.73
C PHE A 87 11.25 3.70 -5.05
N PRO A 88 11.40 4.08 -3.76
CA PRO A 88 12.58 3.67 -3.01
C PRO A 88 12.78 2.15 -3.04
N ALA A 89 14.03 1.73 -3.05
CA ALA A 89 14.37 0.32 -3.24
C ALA A 89 14.27 -0.54 -1.96
N THR A 90 13.90 0.06 -0.82
CA THR A 90 13.77 -0.65 0.45
C THR A 90 12.37 -0.51 1.02
N VAL A 91 11.98 -1.47 1.84
CA VAL A 91 10.69 -1.41 2.54
C VAL A 91 10.60 -0.15 3.40
N CYS A 92 11.64 0.13 4.20
CA CYS A 92 11.62 1.33 5.03
C CYS A 92 11.60 2.60 4.20
N GLY A 93 12.31 2.64 3.08
CA GLY A 93 12.27 3.78 2.17
C GLY A 93 10.87 4.03 1.61
N VAL A 94 10.14 2.99 1.25
CA VAL A 94 8.76 3.11 0.79
C VAL A 94 7.84 3.59 1.90
N VAL A 95 7.94 2.97 3.08
CA VAL A 95 7.07 3.29 4.22
C VAL A 95 7.21 4.74 4.65
N PHE A 96 8.43 5.25 4.71
CA PHE A 96 8.71 6.60 5.16
C PHE A 96 8.96 7.59 4.02
N GLN A 97 8.60 7.24 2.80
CA GLN A 97 8.77 8.13 1.65
C GLN A 97 8.03 9.44 1.89
N GLY A 98 8.74 10.55 1.69
CA GLY A 98 8.18 11.88 1.87
C GLY A 98 8.28 12.43 3.29
N SER A 99 8.80 11.65 4.26
CA SER A 99 8.91 12.10 5.65
C SER A 99 9.90 13.25 5.83
N GLU A 100 10.79 13.45 4.89
CA GLU A 100 11.76 14.55 4.87
C GLU A 100 11.18 15.84 4.31
N HIS A 101 9.99 15.76 3.73
CA HIS A 101 9.30 16.87 3.08
C HIS A 101 7.86 16.91 3.58
N ALA A 102 7.13 17.97 3.21
CA ALA A 102 5.69 18.01 3.44
C ALA A 102 5.01 17.04 2.46
N GLY A 103 4.40 15.97 2.97
CA GLY A 103 3.65 15.04 2.14
C GLY A 103 4.16 13.60 2.18
N CYS A 104 3.98 12.94 3.32
CA CYS A 104 4.27 11.51 3.45
C CYS A 104 3.31 10.67 2.63
N GLN A 105 3.81 9.60 2.03
CA GLN A 105 2.96 8.61 1.35
C GLN A 105 2.00 7.92 2.33
N PHE A 106 2.46 7.68 3.55
CA PHE A 106 1.62 7.18 4.63
C PHE A 106 1.52 8.25 5.71
N SER A 107 0.30 8.66 6.02
CA SER A 107 0.07 9.82 6.88
C SER A 107 0.67 9.66 8.29
N PHE A 108 0.71 8.44 8.83
CA PHE A 108 1.23 8.22 10.16
C PHE A 108 2.69 8.67 10.32
N ALA A 109 3.45 8.68 9.24
CA ALA A 109 4.86 9.09 9.27
C ALA A 109 5.01 10.61 9.43
N CYS A 110 3.95 11.40 9.18
CA CYS A 110 3.97 12.86 9.23
C CYS A 110 3.01 13.48 10.23
N ASP A 111 1.97 12.77 10.66
CA ASP A 111 0.87 13.36 11.43
C ASP A 111 1.07 13.30 12.95
N GLY A 112 2.22 12.84 13.41
CA GLY A 112 2.52 12.70 14.81
C GLY A 112 2.00 11.42 15.46
N ALA A 113 1.39 10.52 14.68
CA ALA A 113 0.85 9.27 15.22
C ALA A 113 1.93 8.45 15.93
N MET A 114 3.14 8.39 15.38
CA MET A 114 4.25 7.64 15.96
C MET A 114 4.71 8.22 17.30
N ASN A 115 4.51 9.51 17.52
CA ASN A 115 4.89 10.18 18.75
C ASN A 115 3.89 9.94 19.89
N ARG A 116 2.71 9.43 19.57
CA ARG A 116 1.70 9.06 20.58
C ARG A 116 1.95 7.67 21.17
N GLY A 117 3.05 7.04 20.75
CA GLY A 117 3.41 5.72 21.19
C GLY A 117 2.65 4.63 20.48
N THR A 118 3.27 3.46 20.36
CA THR A 118 2.54 2.28 19.93
C THR A 118 1.61 1.88 21.06
N PRO A 119 0.37 1.51 20.77
CA PRO A 119 -0.46 0.91 21.80
C PRO A 119 0.29 -0.26 22.41
N SER A 120 0.07 -0.48 23.69
CA SER A 120 0.66 -1.62 24.35
C SER A 120 0.39 -2.86 23.52
N LYS A 121 1.44 -3.59 23.29
CA LYS A 121 1.31 -4.88 22.68
C LYS A 121 0.44 -5.73 23.58
N ALA A 122 -0.78 -5.91 23.14
CA ALA A 122 -1.63 -6.87 23.82
C ALA A 122 -1.07 -8.26 23.59
#